data_178269baf4953647e7222e41375159ba
#
_entry.id   178269baf4953647e7222e41375159ba
#
_cell.length_a   1.000
_cell.length_b   1.000
_cell.length_c   1.000
_cell.angle_alpha   90.00
_cell.angle_beta   90.00
_cell.angle_gamma   90.00
#
_symmetry.space_group_name_H-M   'P 1'
#
loop_
_entity.id
_entity.type
_entity.pdbx_description
1 polymer ?
#
loop_
_entity_poly.entity_id
_entity_poly.type
_entity_poly.pdbx_seq_one_letter_code
_entity_poly.pdbx_strand_id
1 'polypeptide(L)'
;MSEIDFTSVSPIVPVRNLDIALDRYRRLGFDARAYEGPERYGFVYRGSVSIHLSEWDEHDPLRTAASLYFYVSDADAVYAEWKALEDLDGRLIAPRDTPYGLREFAYVDPDAPCTVSVHGGSDCATRSTGDVVPGSVAGALAAWL
;
A
#
# COMPACT_ATOMS: atom_id res chain seq x y z
N MET A 1 -36.54 2.02 -8.31
CA MET A 1 -35.25 1.34 -8.64
C MET A 1 -34.28 1.62 -7.51
N SER A 2 -33.70 0.58 -6.95
CA SER A 2 -32.63 0.74 -5.98
C SER A 2 -31.36 1.25 -6.69
N GLU A 3 -30.74 2.27 -6.12
CA GLU A 3 -29.43 2.73 -6.55
C GLU A 3 -28.38 1.62 -6.34
N ILE A 4 -27.49 1.45 -7.30
CA ILE A 4 -26.40 0.47 -7.18
C ILE A 4 -25.18 1.17 -6.59
N ASP A 5 -24.77 0.75 -5.40
CA ASP A 5 -23.62 1.31 -4.71
C ASP A 5 -22.36 0.47 -4.97
N PHE A 6 -21.27 1.17 -5.25
CA PHE A 6 -19.92 0.59 -5.19
C PHE A 6 -19.38 0.79 -3.78
N THR A 7 -19.26 -0.27 -2.99
CA THR A 7 -18.96 -0.18 -1.55
C THR A 7 -17.49 -0.23 -1.20
N SER A 8 -16.70 -0.91 -2.01
CA SER A 8 -15.24 -1.02 -1.79
C SER A 8 -14.54 -1.59 -3.02
N VAL A 9 -13.23 -1.52 -3.00
CA VAL A 9 -12.34 -2.19 -3.96
C VAL A 9 -11.18 -2.81 -3.19
N SER A 10 -10.76 -4.01 -3.60
CA SER A 10 -9.54 -4.64 -3.07
C SER A 10 -8.61 -4.92 -4.25
N PRO A 11 -7.45 -4.26 -4.30
CA PRO A 11 -6.46 -4.58 -5.32
C PRO A 11 -5.92 -6.00 -5.10
N ILE A 12 -5.63 -6.71 -6.18
CA ILE A 12 -4.99 -8.01 -6.17
C ILE A 12 -3.53 -7.80 -6.56
N VAL A 13 -2.62 -8.12 -5.65
CA VAL A 13 -1.18 -7.93 -5.82
C VAL A 13 -0.53 -9.29 -6.06
N PRO A 14 0.25 -9.46 -7.15
CA PRO A 14 1.00 -10.68 -7.37
C PRO A 14 2.18 -10.76 -6.39
N VAL A 15 2.44 -11.93 -5.86
CA VAL A 15 3.57 -12.22 -4.98
C VAL A 15 4.25 -13.52 -5.43
N ARG A 16 5.56 -13.60 -5.31
CA ARG A 16 6.31 -14.81 -5.72
C ARG A 16 6.14 -15.95 -4.72
N ASN A 17 6.00 -15.65 -3.46
CA ASN A 17 5.79 -16.62 -2.40
C ASN A 17 4.77 -16.06 -1.40
N LEU A 18 3.61 -16.72 -1.30
CA LEU A 18 2.50 -16.25 -0.48
C LEU A 18 2.83 -16.23 1.01
N ASP A 19 3.51 -17.27 1.53
CA ASP A 19 3.79 -17.37 2.96
C ASP A 19 4.75 -16.27 3.41
N ILE A 20 5.76 -15.98 2.62
CA ILE A 20 6.70 -14.88 2.87
C ILE A 20 5.98 -13.54 2.81
N ALA A 21 5.11 -13.34 1.83
CA ALA A 21 4.35 -12.10 1.68
C ALA A 21 3.36 -11.89 2.83
N LEU A 22 2.63 -12.92 3.24
CA LEU A 22 1.72 -12.83 4.38
C LEU A 22 2.46 -12.49 5.68
N ASP A 23 3.61 -13.10 5.91
CA ASP A 23 4.44 -12.81 7.08
C ASP A 23 4.94 -11.36 7.06
N ARG A 24 5.40 -10.88 5.91
CA ARG A 24 5.79 -9.48 5.70
C ARG A 24 4.67 -8.51 6.08
N TYR A 25 3.46 -8.73 5.59
CA TYR A 25 2.32 -7.87 5.92
C TYR A 25 1.94 -7.93 7.40
N ARG A 26 2.03 -9.09 8.04
CA ARG A 26 1.82 -9.19 9.50
C ARG A 26 2.83 -8.33 10.26
N ARG A 27 4.08 -8.35 9.85
CA ARG A 27 5.13 -7.51 10.44
C ARG A 27 4.87 -6.03 10.24
N LEU A 28 4.28 -5.64 9.11
CA LEU A 28 3.85 -4.27 8.83
C LEU A 28 2.57 -3.85 9.59
N GLY A 29 2.04 -4.70 10.45
CA GLY A 29 0.87 -4.42 11.27
C GLY A 29 -0.48 -4.74 10.64
N PHE A 30 -0.48 -5.50 9.54
CA PHE A 30 -1.72 -5.97 8.92
C PHE A 30 -2.16 -7.31 9.49
N ASP A 31 -3.47 -7.54 9.52
CA ASP A 31 -4.03 -8.88 9.63
C ASP A 31 -3.91 -9.56 8.26
N ALA A 32 -3.20 -10.66 8.17
CA ALA A 32 -2.93 -11.34 6.92
C ALA A 32 -3.18 -12.84 7.06
N ARG A 33 -4.04 -13.38 6.19
CA ARG A 33 -4.49 -14.77 6.22
C ARG A 33 -4.44 -15.39 4.83
N ALA A 34 -4.03 -16.66 4.78
CA ALA A 34 -4.16 -17.46 3.58
C ALA A 34 -5.64 -17.86 3.36
N TYR A 35 -6.01 -18.00 2.09
CA TYR A 35 -7.25 -18.67 1.73
C TYR A 35 -7.17 -20.15 2.14
N GLU A 36 -8.26 -20.68 2.68
CA GLU A 36 -8.33 -22.08 3.16
C GLU A 36 -8.60 -23.13 2.06
N GLY A 37 -8.69 -22.67 0.81
CA GLY A 37 -8.87 -23.53 -0.35
C GLY A 37 -7.54 -23.94 -1.03
N PRO A 38 -7.63 -24.61 -2.19
CA PRO A 38 -6.44 -25.11 -2.90
C PRO A 38 -5.62 -24.01 -3.58
N GLU A 39 -6.21 -22.85 -3.83
CA GLU A 39 -5.53 -21.73 -4.49
C GLU A 39 -4.58 -21.04 -3.54
N ARG A 40 -3.41 -20.69 -4.04
CA ARG A 40 -2.41 -19.89 -3.32
C ARG A 40 -2.81 -18.41 -3.35
N TYR A 41 -3.69 -18.03 -2.43
CA TYR A 41 -4.32 -16.71 -2.33
C TYR A 41 -4.38 -16.23 -0.89
N GLY A 42 -4.31 -14.92 -0.67
CA GLY A 42 -4.31 -14.34 0.66
C GLY A 42 -5.13 -13.07 0.77
N PHE A 43 -5.51 -12.77 2.00
CA PHE A 43 -6.30 -11.59 2.38
C PHE A 43 -5.52 -10.78 3.41
N VAL A 44 -5.40 -9.49 3.20
CA VAL A 44 -4.62 -8.58 4.04
C VAL A 44 -5.45 -7.36 4.37
N TYR A 45 -5.56 -7.05 5.66
CA TYR A 45 -6.40 -5.96 6.16
C TYR A 45 -5.65 -5.11 7.20
N ARG A 46 -5.81 -3.79 7.13
CA ARG A 46 -5.44 -2.88 8.22
C ARG A 46 -6.39 -1.67 8.20
N GLY A 47 -7.13 -1.44 9.29
CA GLY A 47 -8.20 -0.44 9.30
C GLY A 47 -9.24 -0.74 8.23
N SER A 48 -9.53 0.23 7.39
CA SER A 48 -10.43 0.08 6.23
C SER A 48 -9.71 -0.38 4.96
N VAL A 49 -8.41 -0.60 5.02
CA VAL A 49 -7.62 -1.04 3.86
C VAL A 49 -7.74 -2.55 3.70
N SER A 50 -8.03 -2.99 2.49
CA SER A 50 -8.12 -4.40 2.10
C SER A 50 -7.29 -4.64 0.84
N ILE A 51 -6.41 -5.64 0.90
CA ILE A 51 -5.55 -6.05 -0.21
C ILE A 51 -5.66 -7.56 -0.35
N HIS A 52 -5.70 -8.05 -1.58
CA HIS A 52 -5.59 -9.48 -1.86
C HIS A 52 -4.21 -9.79 -2.44
N LEU A 53 -3.69 -10.96 -2.09
CA LEU A 53 -2.44 -11.48 -2.62
C LEU A 53 -2.71 -12.71 -3.46
N SER A 54 -2.10 -12.79 -4.63
CA SER A 54 -2.15 -13.96 -5.50
C SER A 54 -0.74 -14.45 -5.78
N GLU A 55 -0.46 -15.70 -5.43
CA GLU A 55 0.86 -16.26 -5.69
C GLU A 55 1.07 -16.52 -7.17
N TRP A 56 2.16 -15.98 -7.67
CA TRP A 56 2.65 -16.21 -9.02
C TRP A 56 4.17 -16.29 -8.97
N ASP A 57 4.71 -17.49 -8.99
CA ASP A 57 6.14 -17.76 -8.81
C ASP A 57 7.02 -17.17 -9.94
N GLU A 58 6.46 -17.00 -11.13
CA GLU A 58 7.13 -16.34 -12.27
C GLU A 58 7.02 -14.80 -12.25
N HIS A 59 6.42 -14.23 -11.21
CA HIS A 59 6.29 -12.80 -11.09
C HIS A 59 7.65 -12.11 -11.06
N ASP A 60 7.86 -11.15 -11.98
CA ASP A 60 9.05 -10.29 -12.01
C ASP A 60 8.70 -8.88 -11.53
N PRO A 61 9.08 -8.52 -10.29
CA PRO A 61 8.76 -7.20 -9.73
C PRO A 61 9.39 -6.04 -10.51
N LEU A 62 10.46 -6.29 -11.27
CA LEU A 62 11.09 -5.25 -12.11
C LEU A 62 10.27 -4.95 -13.37
N ARG A 63 9.36 -5.83 -13.74
CA ARG A 63 8.48 -5.68 -14.90
C ARG A 63 7.05 -5.33 -14.53
N THR A 64 6.71 -5.44 -13.25
CA THR A 64 5.37 -5.13 -12.77
C THR A 64 5.32 -3.66 -12.36
N ALA A 65 4.42 -2.92 -12.97
CA ALA A 65 4.16 -1.53 -12.61
C ALA A 65 3.11 -1.40 -11.48
N ALA A 66 2.82 -2.49 -10.78
CA ALA A 66 1.85 -2.46 -9.70
C ALA A 66 2.44 -1.75 -8.47
N SER A 67 1.70 -0.78 -7.97
CA SER A 67 2.03 -0.09 -6.73
C SER A 67 0.76 0.19 -5.94
N LEU A 68 0.90 0.31 -4.63
CA LEU A 68 -0.18 0.67 -3.73
C LEU A 68 0.10 2.03 -3.11
N TYR A 69 -0.91 2.85 -3.06
CA TYR A 69 -0.86 4.16 -2.44
C TYR A 69 -1.83 4.18 -1.26
N PHE A 70 -1.29 4.21 -0.05
CA PHE A 70 -2.10 4.23 1.16
C PHE A 70 -2.31 5.66 1.66
N TYR A 71 -3.54 5.98 2.00
CA TYR A 71 -3.86 7.18 2.75
C TYR A 71 -3.94 6.81 4.23
N VAL A 72 -3.08 7.39 5.05
CA VAL A 72 -3.06 7.16 6.49
C VAL A 72 -3.16 8.50 7.24
N SER A 73 -3.50 8.45 8.50
CA SER A 73 -3.65 9.66 9.32
C SER A 73 -2.32 10.32 9.70
N ASP A 74 -1.23 9.53 9.78
CA ASP A 74 0.08 10.01 10.20
C ASP A 74 1.21 9.18 9.56
N ALA A 75 1.89 9.79 8.58
CA ALA A 75 3.01 9.16 7.85
C ALA A 75 4.21 8.88 8.71
N ASP A 76 4.58 9.88 9.47
CA ASP A 76 5.78 9.79 10.28
C ASP A 76 5.63 8.69 11.33
N ALA A 77 4.42 8.53 11.89
CA ALA A 77 4.12 7.46 12.82
C ALA A 77 4.23 6.06 12.17
N VAL A 78 3.66 5.88 10.98
CA VAL A 78 3.77 4.60 10.25
C VAL A 78 5.22 4.34 9.85
N TYR A 79 5.93 5.35 9.37
CA TYR A 79 7.34 5.22 9.04
C TYR A 79 8.18 4.80 10.26
N ALA A 80 7.96 5.42 11.41
CA ALA A 80 8.65 5.06 12.65
C ALA A 80 8.33 3.62 13.09
N GLU A 81 7.07 3.21 12.98
CA GLU A 81 6.66 1.84 13.28
C GLU A 81 7.40 0.83 12.39
N TRP A 82 7.43 1.07 11.08
CA TRP A 82 8.06 0.13 10.14
C TRP A 82 9.58 0.17 10.19
N LYS A 83 10.16 1.35 10.44
CA LYS A 83 11.62 1.50 10.61
C LYS A 83 12.15 0.77 11.83
N ALA A 84 11.34 0.61 12.86
CA ALA A 84 11.71 -0.11 14.07
C ALA A 84 11.72 -1.64 13.91
N LEU A 85 11.18 -2.16 12.79
CA LEU A 85 11.17 -3.59 12.51
C LEU A 85 12.58 -4.07 12.17
N GLU A 86 13.03 -5.10 12.89
CA GLU A 86 14.25 -5.81 12.54
C GLU A 86 13.98 -6.75 11.36
N ASP A 87 14.95 -6.88 10.47
CA ASP A 87 14.90 -7.80 9.32
C ASP A 87 13.68 -7.61 8.40
N LEU A 88 13.17 -6.39 8.28
CA LEU A 88 12.17 -6.08 7.28
C LEU A 88 12.82 -6.17 5.90
N ASP A 89 12.30 -7.08 5.06
CA ASP A 89 12.72 -7.17 3.66
C ASP A 89 12.24 -5.93 2.88
N GLY A 90 12.97 -5.58 1.83
CA GLY A 90 12.69 -4.37 1.09
C GLY A 90 13.44 -3.14 1.62
N ARG A 91 12.99 -1.96 1.19
CA ARG A 91 13.68 -0.70 1.48
C ARG A 91 12.69 0.39 1.88
N LEU A 92 12.97 1.07 2.98
CA LEU A 92 12.24 2.27 3.40
C LEU A 92 12.96 3.53 2.91
N ILE A 93 12.19 4.46 2.40
CA ILE A 93 12.65 5.80 1.99
C ILE A 93 11.99 6.81 2.93
N ALA A 94 12.81 7.66 3.55
CA ALA A 94 12.37 8.57 4.60
C ALA A 94 11.26 9.53 4.15
N PRO A 95 10.37 9.94 5.08
CA PRO A 95 9.31 10.89 4.79
C PRO A 95 9.83 12.22 4.27
N ARG A 96 9.11 12.77 3.31
CA ARG A 96 9.34 14.10 2.75
C ARG A 96 8.05 14.83 2.49
N ASP A 97 8.10 16.14 2.52
CA ASP A 97 7.00 16.97 2.06
C ASP A 97 7.02 17.07 0.54
N THR A 98 5.86 16.97 -0.07
CA THR A 98 5.70 17.03 -1.51
C THR A 98 5.24 18.42 -1.96
N PRO A 99 5.53 18.82 -3.23
CA PRO A 99 5.03 20.08 -3.77
C PRO A 99 3.51 20.20 -3.83
N TYR A 100 2.81 19.06 -3.78
CA TYR A 100 1.34 19.02 -3.80
C TYR A 100 0.72 18.91 -2.39
N GLY A 101 1.49 19.21 -1.34
CA GLY A 101 0.98 19.36 0.01
C GLY A 101 0.77 18.07 0.80
N LEU A 102 1.41 16.98 0.39
CA LEU A 102 1.37 15.71 1.11
C LEU A 102 2.70 15.44 1.79
N ARG A 103 2.64 14.69 2.88
CA ARG A 103 3.82 14.11 3.49
C ARG A 103 3.88 12.64 3.17
N GLU A 104 4.93 12.20 2.48
CA GLU A 104 5.03 10.86 1.91
C GLU A 104 6.33 10.18 2.32
N PHE A 105 6.24 8.87 2.54
CA PHE A 105 7.40 7.99 2.52
C PHE A 105 7.12 6.80 1.59
N ALA A 106 8.15 6.06 1.22
CA ALA A 106 7.99 4.88 0.40
C ALA A 106 8.56 3.64 1.10
N TYR A 107 7.86 2.54 0.90
CA TYR A 107 8.36 1.20 1.17
C TYR A 107 8.44 0.45 -0.15
N VAL A 108 9.64 0.04 -0.52
CA VAL A 108 9.87 -0.76 -1.72
C VAL A 108 9.83 -2.23 -1.31
N ASP A 109 8.68 -2.83 -1.51
CA ASP A 109 8.43 -4.25 -1.28
C ASP A 109 9.19 -5.09 -2.32
N PRO A 110 9.78 -6.23 -1.94
CA PRO A 110 10.45 -7.13 -2.89
C PRO A 110 9.57 -7.67 -4.01
N ASP A 111 8.25 -7.73 -3.84
CA ASP A 111 7.30 -8.20 -4.86
C ASP A 111 6.66 -7.07 -5.65
N ALA A 112 6.48 -5.91 -5.04
CA ALA A 112 5.91 -4.76 -5.69
C ALA A 112 6.36 -3.49 -4.97
N PRO A 113 6.77 -2.43 -5.68
CA PRO A 113 7.03 -1.17 -5.03
C PRO A 113 5.71 -0.64 -4.44
N CYS A 114 5.59 -0.72 -3.13
CA CYS A 114 4.50 -0.10 -2.41
C CYS A 114 4.93 1.31 -2.03
N THR A 115 4.28 2.30 -2.59
CA THR A 115 4.40 3.66 -2.08
C THR A 115 3.36 3.83 -0.99
N VAL A 116 3.81 3.97 0.23
CA VAL A 116 2.96 4.42 1.31
C VAL A 116 3.01 5.92 1.29
N SER A 117 2.01 6.51 0.74
CA SER A 117 1.84 7.95 0.81
C SER A 117 0.89 8.28 1.92
N VAL A 118 1.19 9.34 2.59
CA VAL A 118 0.45 9.75 3.74
C VAL A 118 0.11 11.21 3.63
N HIS A 119 -1.16 11.49 3.78
CA HIS A 119 -1.62 12.83 3.95
C HIS A 119 -1.38 13.26 5.39
N GLY A 120 -0.34 14.04 5.62
CA GLY A 120 -0.07 14.69 6.90
C GLY A 120 -0.50 16.14 6.84
N GLY A 121 -1.73 16.42 7.15
CA GLY A 121 -2.24 17.76 7.36
C GLY A 121 -3.40 17.71 8.33
N SER A 122 -3.40 18.60 9.29
CA SER A 122 -4.41 18.73 10.33
C SER A 122 -5.83 19.05 9.82
N ASP A 123 -6.09 18.98 8.52
CA ASP A 123 -7.34 19.39 7.89
C ASP A 123 -7.99 18.31 7.01
N CYS A 124 -7.74 17.04 7.27
CA CYS A 124 -8.40 15.96 6.53
C CYS A 124 -9.91 15.81 6.87
N ALA A 125 -10.46 16.62 7.76
CA ALA A 125 -11.85 16.50 8.19
C ALA A 125 -12.86 17.21 7.28
N THR A 126 -12.45 17.97 6.26
CA THR A 126 -13.37 18.83 5.49
C THR A 126 -13.13 18.89 3.98
N ARG A 127 -12.44 17.95 3.36
CA ARG A 127 -12.47 17.88 1.90
C ARG A 127 -13.55 16.92 1.45
N SER A 128 -14.71 17.50 1.21
CA SER A 128 -15.82 16.87 0.49
C SER A 128 -15.30 16.39 -0.89
N THR A 129 -15.79 15.23 -1.26
CA THR A 129 -15.76 14.62 -2.58
C THR A 129 -15.83 15.64 -3.72
N GLY A 130 -14.71 16.14 -4.21
CA GLY A 130 -14.77 17.08 -5.33
C GLY A 130 -13.47 17.48 -6.00
N ASP A 131 -12.38 17.53 -5.28
CA ASP A 131 -11.11 18.00 -5.84
C ASP A 131 -10.05 16.88 -5.89
N VAL A 132 -10.27 15.95 -6.80
CA VAL A 132 -9.17 15.14 -7.32
C VAL A 132 -8.42 16.06 -8.28
N VAL A 133 -7.25 16.53 -7.86
CA VAL A 133 -6.35 17.27 -8.75
C VAL A 133 -5.82 16.27 -9.79
N PRO A 134 -6.27 16.38 -11.06
CA PRO A 134 -5.76 15.47 -12.10
C PRO A 134 -4.31 15.85 -12.38
N GLY A 135 -3.40 14.93 -12.19
CA GLY A 135 -2.05 15.06 -12.72
C GLY A 135 -0.89 14.82 -11.76
N SER A 136 -1.09 14.68 -10.45
CA SER A 136 0.04 14.62 -9.51
C SER A 136 0.52 13.21 -9.13
N VAL A 137 -0.32 12.20 -9.31
CA VAL A 137 0.02 10.83 -8.86
C VAL A 137 1.03 10.14 -9.78
N ALA A 138 0.96 10.41 -11.09
CA ALA A 138 1.90 9.84 -12.06
C ALA A 138 3.35 10.37 -11.91
N GLY A 139 3.50 11.60 -11.41
CA GLY A 139 4.80 12.19 -11.14
C GLY A 139 5.48 11.68 -9.86
N ALA A 140 4.70 11.24 -8.89
CA ALA A 140 5.24 10.74 -7.63
C ALA A 140 5.94 9.37 -7.79
N LEU A 141 5.38 8.48 -8.61
CA LEU A 141 5.98 7.17 -8.88
C LEU A 141 7.32 7.27 -9.63
N ALA A 142 7.42 8.19 -10.59
CA ALA A 142 8.64 8.38 -11.38
C ALA A 142 9.82 8.94 -10.57
N ALA A 143 9.56 9.58 -9.45
CA ALA A 143 10.58 10.15 -8.58
C ALA A 143 11.20 9.13 -7.60
N TRP A 144 10.62 7.93 -7.48
CA TRP A 144 11.05 6.91 -6.54
C TRP A 144 11.77 5.72 -7.19
N LEU A 145 11.67 5.60 -8.52
CA LEU A 145 12.36 4.58 -9.32
C LEU A 145 13.70 5.11 -9.82
#